data_ade339925c21ef87934c1650f1e2085f
#
_entry.id   ade339925c21ef87934c1650f1e2085f
#
_cell.length_a   1.000
_cell.length_b   1.000
_cell.length_c   1.000
_cell.angle_alpha   90.00
_cell.angle_beta   90.00
_cell.angle_gamma   90.00
#
_symmetry.space_group_name_H-M   'P 1'
#
loop_
_entity.id
_entity.type
_entity.pdbx_description
1 polymer ?
#
loop_
_entity_poly.entity_id
_entity_poly.type
_entity_poly.pdbx_seq_one_letter_code
_entity_poly.pdbx_strand_id
1 'polypeptide(L)'
;MDLSRRDTELTELMDDPDCDPVALDRTYARFGIVNRAVAGWRGVFRSRIRPLLSADRETTLLDIGSGGGDVPLSLARWARRDGLRLRVTGIDPDPRAAAFARGRPRDPDVEFLAASSAELAADGRRFDLVTSNHVLHHLDAAAFDALLADSAALAPRAIHSDIARGRLAYALYGPASRLVARGSFVHVDGLRSIRRSWTPVELALRVPAGWRVEGAVPFRVLVVRDPAAGGAGPADRTGR
;
A
#
# COMPACT_ATOMS: atom_id res chain seq x y z
N MET A 1 -13.58 23.40 7.69
CA MET A 1 -12.56 22.36 7.83
C MET A 1 -11.35 22.78 7.02
N ASP A 2 -10.18 22.80 7.64
CA ASP A 2 -8.92 23.11 6.96
C ASP A 2 -8.28 21.82 6.42
N LEU A 3 -7.96 21.81 5.14
CA LEU A 3 -7.25 20.75 4.42
C LEU A 3 -5.98 21.31 3.76
N SER A 4 -5.57 22.54 4.13
CA SER A 4 -4.35 23.18 3.60
C SER A 4 -3.08 22.51 4.14
N ARG A 5 -3.16 21.96 5.36
CA ARG A 5 -2.09 21.28 6.05
C ARG A 5 -2.48 19.85 6.41
N ARG A 6 -1.49 18.99 6.51
CA ARG A 6 -1.62 17.63 7.02
C ARG A 6 -1.95 17.68 8.51
N ASP A 7 -2.94 16.92 8.94
CA ASP A 7 -3.33 16.82 10.35
C ASP A 7 -2.58 15.64 11.00
N THR A 8 -1.46 15.92 11.61
CA THR A 8 -0.56 14.90 12.20
C THR A 8 -0.97 14.45 13.59
N GLU A 9 -1.81 15.23 14.28
CA GLU A 9 -2.26 14.92 15.64
C GLU A 9 -3.49 13.98 15.66
N LEU A 10 -4.15 13.87 14.53
CA LEU A 10 -5.34 13.07 14.41
C LEU A 10 -4.98 11.59 14.31
N THR A 11 -5.53 10.74 15.19
CA THR A 11 -5.39 9.28 15.14
C THR A 11 -6.64 8.63 14.58
N GLU A 12 -6.54 7.50 13.92
CA GLU A 12 -7.68 6.71 13.48
C GLU A 12 -8.24 5.86 14.64
N LEU A 13 -9.53 5.59 14.62
CA LEU A 13 -10.17 4.81 15.70
C LEU A 13 -9.68 3.36 15.70
N MET A 14 -9.37 2.83 14.53
CA MET A 14 -8.85 1.47 14.40
C MET A 14 -7.41 1.31 14.92
N ASP A 15 -6.65 2.40 15.03
CA ASP A 15 -5.28 2.38 15.57
C ASP A 15 -5.26 2.30 17.09
N ASP A 16 -6.39 2.57 17.77
CA ASP A 16 -6.51 2.43 19.22
C ASP A 16 -6.46 0.95 19.60
N PRO A 17 -5.51 0.51 20.46
CA PRO A 17 -5.44 -0.88 20.89
C PRO A 17 -6.70 -1.34 21.64
N ASP A 18 -7.41 -0.42 22.29
CA ASP A 18 -8.61 -0.67 23.06
C ASP A 18 -9.92 -0.43 22.28
N CYS A 19 -9.84 -0.24 20.95
CA CYS A 19 -11.02 -0.04 20.13
C CYS A 19 -11.96 -1.27 20.13
N ASP A 20 -13.25 -1.04 19.85
CA ASP A 20 -14.25 -2.13 19.75
C ASP A 20 -13.79 -3.18 18.71
N PRO A 21 -13.48 -4.42 19.13
CA PRO A 21 -12.99 -5.47 18.23
C PRO A 21 -14.01 -5.86 17.16
N VAL A 22 -15.30 -5.78 17.45
CA VAL A 22 -16.36 -6.08 16.46
C VAL A 22 -16.42 -5.03 15.37
N ALA A 23 -16.26 -3.74 15.74
CA ALA A 23 -16.17 -2.66 14.76
C ALA A 23 -14.88 -2.74 13.94
N LEU A 24 -13.77 -3.15 14.54
CA LEU A 24 -12.49 -3.37 13.89
C LEU A 24 -12.59 -4.50 12.83
N ASP A 25 -13.11 -5.65 13.19
CA ASP A 25 -13.32 -6.77 12.26
C ASP A 25 -14.23 -6.38 11.10
N ARG A 26 -15.30 -5.64 11.38
CA ARG A 26 -16.18 -5.09 10.34
C ARG A 26 -15.46 -4.09 9.44
N THR A 27 -14.50 -3.34 9.98
CA THR A 27 -13.67 -2.41 9.21
C THR A 27 -12.79 -3.16 8.23
N TYR A 28 -12.04 -4.17 8.70
CA TYR A 28 -11.24 -5.04 7.84
C TYR A 28 -12.06 -5.76 6.76
N ALA A 29 -13.23 -6.28 7.12
CA ALA A 29 -14.11 -6.94 6.16
C ALA A 29 -14.59 -6.00 5.04
N ARG A 30 -14.77 -4.71 5.33
CA ARG A 30 -15.24 -3.70 4.36
C ARG A 30 -14.15 -3.08 3.52
N PHE A 31 -12.89 -3.14 3.93
CA PHE A 31 -11.78 -2.64 3.13
C PHE A 31 -11.77 -3.21 1.71
N GLY A 32 -12.09 -4.49 1.54
CA GLY A 32 -12.19 -5.08 0.22
C GLY A 32 -13.23 -4.44 -0.71
N ILE A 33 -14.31 -3.87 -0.15
CA ILE A 33 -15.34 -3.14 -0.91
C ILE A 33 -14.83 -1.73 -1.23
N VAL A 34 -14.33 -1.02 -0.21
CA VAL A 34 -13.83 0.35 -0.34
C VAL A 34 -12.64 0.38 -1.30
N ASN A 35 -11.66 -0.49 -1.12
CA ASN A 35 -10.45 -0.54 -1.95
C ASN A 35 -10.77 -0.93 -3.41
N ARG A 36 -11.78 -1.76 -3.64
CA ARG A 36 -12.23 -2.08 -5.00
C ARG A 36 -12.84 -0.87 -5.70
N ALA A 37 -13.55 -0.01 -4.93
CA ALA A 37 -14.21 1.19 -5.47
C ALA A 37 -13.24 2.35 -5.68
N VAL A 38 -12.28 2.57 -4.74
CA VAL A 38 -11.51 3.82 -4.69
C VAL A 38 -9.99 3.64 -4.75
N ALA A 39 -9.43 2.48 -4.42
CA ALA A 39 -7.97 2.33 -4.34
C ALA A 39 -7.27 2.12 -5.70
N GLY A 40 -8.03 1.86 -6.75
CA GLY A 40 -7.47 1.76 -8.11
C GLY A 40 -6.47 0.62 -8.35
N TRP A 41 -6.36 -0.35 -7.42
CA TRP A 41 -5.35 -1.41 -7.47
C TRP A 41 -5.41 -2.27 -8.72
N ARG A 42 -6.58 -2.42 -9.34
CA ARG A 42 -6.65 -3.13 -10.62
C ARG A 42 -5.93 -2.40 -11.75
N GLY A 43 -5.94 -1.06 -11.74
CA GLY A 43 -5.14 -0.23 -12.64
C GLY A 43 -3.65 -0.37 -12.36
N VAL A 44 -3.25 -0.25 -11.09
CA VAL A 44 -1.85 -0.45 -10.63
C VAL A 44 -1.35 -1.84 -11.02
N PHE A 45 -2.14 -2.89 -10.76
CA PHE A 45 -1.79 -4.26 -11.17
C PHE A 45 -1.53 -4.34 -12.67
N ARG A 46 -2.46 -3.86 -13.50
CA ARG A 46 -2.34 -3.95 -14.96
C ARG A 46 -1.16 -3.19 -15.54
N SER A 47 -0.91 -1.98 -15.02
CA SER A 47 0.09 -1.08 -15.59
C SER A 47 1.49 -1.24 -15.00
N ARG A 48 1.60 -1.72 -13.75
CA ARG A 48 2.86 -1.71 -13.01
C ARG A 48 3.34 -3.08 -12.55
N ILE A 49 2.42 -3.95 -12.12
CA ILE A 49 2.77 -5.25 -11.54
C ILE A 49 2.75 -6.33 -12.62
N ARG A 50 1.65 -6.44 -13.36
CA ARG A 50 1.46 -7.47 -14.39
C ARG A 50 2.61 -7.55 -15.40
N PRO A 51 3.18 -6.44 -15.92
CA PRO A 51 4.31 -6.49 -16.85
C PRO A 51 5.59 -7.09 -16.28
N LEU A 52 5.71 -7.21 -14.94
CA LEU A 52 6.86 -7.80 -14.25
C LEU A 52 6.69 -9.31 -14.03
N LEU A 53 5.49 -9.84 -14.18
CA LEU A 53 5.15 -11.23 -13.90
C LEU A 53 5.44 -12.13 -15.10
N SER A 54 5.68 -13.40 -14.83
CA SER A 54 5.91 -14.45 -15.82
C SER A 54 5.03 -15.68 -15.52
N ALA A 55 4.71 -16.46 -16.54
CA ALA A 55 4.12 -17.78 -16.37
C ALA A 55 5.13 -18.84 -15.93
N ASP A 56 6.40 -18.66 -16.27
CA ASP A 56 7.46 -19.64 -16.06
C ASP A 56 8.25 -19.38 -14.77
N ARG A 57 8.40 -18.11 -14.36
CA ARG A 57 9.14 -17.71 -13.17
C ARG A 57 8.19 -17.13 -12.11
N GLU A 58 8.28 -17.63 -10.89
CA GLU A 58 7.57 -17.06 -9.75
C GLU A 58 8.17 -15.67 -9.41
N THR A 59 7.28 -14.69 -9.28
CA THR A 59 7.61 -13.36 -8.76
C THR A 59 7.14 -13.27 -7.32
N THR A 60 7.99 -12.73 -6.44
CA THR A 60 7.68 -12.54 -5.03
C THR A 60 7.33 -11.09 -4.73
N LEU A 61 6.23 -10.87 -4.01
CA LEU A 61 5.76 -9.54 -3.64
C LEU A 61 5.53 -9.46 -2.12
N LEU A 62 6.06 -8.41 -1.51
CA LEU A 62 5.76 -8.04 -0.14
C LEU A 62 4.74 -6.90 -0.11
N ASP A 63 3.65 -7.05 0.64
CA ASP A 63 2.67 -5.98 0.90
C ASP A 63 2.77 -5.53 2.35
N ILE A 64 3.24 -4.30 2.59
CA ILE A 64 3.50 -3.73 3.91
C ILE A 64 2.24 -3.01 4.40
N GLY A 65 1.82 -3.27 5.65
CA GLY A 65 0.57 -2.79 6.19
C GLY A 65 -0.63 -3.41 5.48
N SER A 66 -0.62 -4.75 5.39
CA SER A 66 -1.61 -5.49 4.59
C SER A 66 -3.03 -5.45 5.17
N GLY A 67 -3.20 -5.01 6.42
CA GLY A 67 -4.48 -4.89 7.10
C GLY A 67 -5.30 -6.18 7.03
N GLY A 68 -6.53 -6.08 6.56
CA GLY A 68 -7.41 -7.23 6.36
C GLY A 68 -7.05 -8.15 5.17
N GLY A 69 -5.93 -7.95 4.49
CA GLY A 69 -5.41 -8.82 3.43
C GLY A 69 -6.12 -8.75 2.08
N ASP A 70 -6.94 -7.74 1.83
CA ASP A 70 -7.74 -7.65 0.61
C ASP A 70 -6.91 -7.32 -0.65
N VAL A 71 -5.86 -6.51 -0.52
CA VAL A 71 -4.94 -6.19 -1.62
C VAL A 71 -4.10 -7.41 -1.99
N PRO A 72 -3.35 -8.06 -1.06
CA PRO A 72 -2.63 -9.31 -1.32
C PRO A 72 -3.46 -10.37 -2.04
N LEU A 73 -4.63 -10.70 -1.50
CA LEU A 73 -5.54 -11.68 -2.09
C LEU A 73 -6.05 -11.29 -3.48
N SER A 74 -6.22 -9.98 -3.72
CA SER A 74 -6.65 -9.50 -5.03
C SER A 74 -5.54 -9.59 -6.06
N LEU A 75 -4.30 -9.26 -5.69
CA LEU A 75 -3.13 -9.34 -6.57
C LEU A 75 -2.85 -10.80 -6.98
N ALA A 76 -2.80 -11.72 -6.02
CA ALA A 76 -2.61 -13.14 -6.28
C ALA A 76 -3.70 -13.70 -7.20
N ARG A 77 -4.98 -13.40 -6.90
CA ARG A 77 -6.10 -13.83 -7.73
C ARG A 77 -6.04 -13.28 -9.16
N TRP A 78 -5.64 -12.01 -9.36
CA TRP A 78 -5.51 -11.44 -10.71
C TRP A 78 -4.35 -12.06 -11.47
N ALA A 79 -3.20 -12.27 -10.84
CA ALA A 79 -2.07 -12.97 -11.45
C ALA A 79 -2.46 -14.38 -11.92
N ARG A 80 -3.08 -15.16 -11.05
CA ARG A 80 -3.54 -16.51 -11.36
C ARG A 80 -4.56 -16.55 -12.51
N ARG A 81 -5.50 -15.59 -12.55
CA ARG A 81 -6.47 -15.48 -13.67
C ARG A 81 -5.80 -15.14 -15.00
N ASP A 82 -4.68 -14.45 -14.96
CA ASP A 82 -3.89 -14.10 -16.15
C ASP A 82 -2.85 -15.20 -16.50
N GLY A 83 -2.83 -16.34 -15.77
CA GLY A 83 -1.87 -17.41 -15.97
C GLY A 83 -0.45 -17.08 -15.50
N LEU A 84 -0.29 -16.09 -14.62
CA LEU A 84 1.00 -15.59 -14.17
C LEU A 84 1.28 -16.06 -12.73
N ARG A 85 2.56 -16.26 -12.40
CA ARG A 85 2.99 -16.76 -11.09
C ARG A 85 3.40 -15.61 -10.18
N LEU A 86 2.64 -15.41 -9.10
CA LEU A 86 2.88 -14.38 -8.10
C LEU A 86 2.65 -14.97 -6.71
N ARG A 87 3.68 -14.94 -5.87
CA ARG A 87 3.58 -15.24 -4.44
C ARG A 87 3.58 -13.93 -3.66
N VAL A 88 2.62 -13.77 -2.77
CA VAL A 88 2.45 -12.55 -1.98
C VAL A 88 2.63 -12.84 -0.50
N THR A 89 3.49 -12.09 0.16
CA THR A 89 3.60 -12.03 1.61
C THR A 89 2.99 -10.71 2.07
N GLY A 90 1.90 -10.75 2.83
CA GLY A 90 1.33 -9.59 3.50
C GLY A 90 1.87 -9.50 4.92
N ILE A 91 2.37 -8.34 5.31
CA ILE A 91 2.80 -8.08 6.70
C ILE A 91 2.03 -6.93 7.30
N ASP A 92 1.77 -7.04 8.59
CA ASP A 92 1.19 -5.97 9.40
C ASP A 92 1.76 -6.04 10.81
N PRO A 93 2.26 -4.93 11.40
CA PRO A 93 2.75 -4.93 12.76
C PRO A 93 1.63 -5.10 13.79
N ASP A 94 0.37 -4.78 13.44
CA ASP A 94 -0.78 -5.05 14.30
C ASP A 94 -1.15 -6.54 14.24
N PRO A 95 -1.00 -7.27 15.37
CA PRO A 95 -1.33 -8.69 15.41
C PRO A 95 -2.82 -8.96 15.16
N ARG A 96 -3.72 -7.97 15.43
CA ARG A 96 -5.16 -8.07 15.17
C ARG A 96 -5.44 -8.12 13.66
N ALA A 97 -4.76 -7.25 12.88
CA ALA A 97 -4.85 -7.23 11.42
C ALA A 97 -4.34 -8.55 10.82
N ALA A 98 -3.16 -8.99 11.24
CA ALA A 98 -2.57 -10.24 10.78
C ALA A 98 -3.42 -11.47 11.16
N ALA A 99 -4.04 -11.48 12.36
CA ALA A 99 -4.96 -12.55 12.77
C ALA A 99 -6.23 -12.57 11.91
N PHE A 100 -6.83 -11.41 11.65
CA PHE A 100 -7.98 -11.29 10.77
C PHE A 100 -7.66 -11.78 9.34
N ALA A 101 -6.54 -11.33 8.78
CA ALA A 101 -6.12 -11.74 7.44
C ALA A 101 -5.89 -13.24 7.30
N ARG A 102 -5.26 -13.88 8.32
CA ARG A 102 -5.09 -15.34 8.38
C ARG A 102 -6.40 -16.11 8.55
N GLY A 103 -7.41 -15.50 9.16
CA GLY A 103 -8.77 -16.07 9.29
C GLY A 103 -9.57 -16.08 7.97
N ARG A 104 -9.10 -15.42 6.92
CA ARG A 104 -9.76 -15.42 5.61
C ARG A 104 -9.61 -16.75 4.89
N PRO A 105 -10.46 -17.04 3.88
CA PRO A 105 -10.29 -18.23 3.04
C PRO A 105 -8.86 -18.31 2.51
N ARG A 106 -8.23 -19.46 2.73
CA ARG A 106 -6.82 -19.69 2.37
C ARG A 106 -6.62 -19.56 0.87
N ASP A 107 -5.63 -18.80 0.49
CA ASP A 107 -5.11 -18.72 -0.88
C ASP A 107 -3.70 -19.32 -0.88
N PRO A 108 -3.38 -20.31 -1.76
CA PRO A 108 -2.08 -20.98 -1.74
C PRO A 108 -0.92 -20.06 -2.11
N ASP A 109 -1.20 -18.96 -2.77
CA ASP A 109 -0.21 -17.99 -3.24
C ASP A 109 -0.03 -16.81 -2.27
N VAL A 110 -0.71 -16.82 -1.10
CA VAL A 110 -0.66 -15.71 -0.14
C VAL A 110 -0.39 -16.21 1.28
N GLU A 111 0.54 -15.57 1.95
CA GLU A 111 0.78 -15.75 3.39
C GLU A 111 0.65 -14.41 4.13
N PHE A 112 0.30 -14.46 5.43
CA PHE A 112 0.18 -13.29 6.28
C PHE A 112 1.00 -13.45 7.55
N LEU A 113 1.84 -12.44 7.87
CA LEU A 113 2.72 -12.43 9.02
C LEU A 113 2.43 -11.21 9.90
N ALA A 114 2.49 -11.38 11.22
CA ALA A 114 2.55 -10.25 12.14
C ALA A 114 4.03 -9.84 12.24
N ALA A 115 4.42 -8.84 11.46
CA ALA A 115 5.80 -8.38 11.36
C ALA A 115 5.86 -6.95 10.79
N SER A 116 6.95 -6.25 11.05
CA SER A 116 7.30 -4.97 10.45
C SER A 116 8.25 -5.15 9.26
N SER A 117 8.36 -4.11 8.42
CA SER A 117 9.35 -4.07 7.32
C SER A 117 10.78 -4.10 7.83
N ALA A 118 11.04 -3.44 8.97
CA ALA A 118 12.35 -3.41 9.61
C ALA A 118 12.82 -4.80 10.05
N GLU A 119 11.94 -5.62 10.65
CA GLU A 119 12.25 -7.00 11.04
C GLU A 119 12.62 -7.84 9.81
N LEU A 120 11.83 -7.78 8.74
CA LEU A 120 12.14 -8.52 7.51
C LEU A 120 13.44 -8.06 6.85
N ALA A 121 13.73 -6.76 6.87
CA ALA A 121 14.98 -6.21 6.36
C ALA A 121 16.19 -6.67 7.19
N ALA A 122 16.07 -6.67 8.51
CA ALA A 122 17.09 -7.17 9.44
C ALA A 122 17.35 -8.68 9.24
N ASP A 123 16.30 -9.46 8.98
CA ASP A 123 16.40 -10.89 8.65
C ASP A 123 16.97 -11.17 7.25
N GLY A 124 17.32 -10.13 6.51
CA GLY A 124 17.88 -10.26 5.17
C GLY A 124 16.90 -10.77 4.10
N ARG A 125 15.58 -10.70 4.35
CA ARG A 125 14.57 -11.11 3.38
C ARG A 125 14.67 -10.26 2.11
N ARG A 126 14.32 -10.87 0.98
CA ARG A 126 14.31 -10.19 -0.32
C ARG A 126 13.08 -10.59 -1.12
N PHE A 127 12.58 -9.63 -1.89
CA PHE A 127 11.43 -9.79 -2.77
C PHE A 127 11.72 -9.14 -4.12
N ASP A 128 10.94 -9.46 -5.14
CA ASP A 128 11.04 -8.80 -6.45
C ASP A 128 10.36 -7.42 -6.43
N LEU A 129 9.32 -7.25 -5.58
CA LEU A 129 8.51 -6.04 -5.48
C LEU A 129 7.99 -5.82 -4.06
N VAL A 130 7.98 -4.57 -3.60
CA VAL A 130 7.27 -4.13 -2.40
C VAL A 130 6.04 -3.31 -2.79
N THR A 131 4.93 -3.51 -2.09
CA THR A 131 3.75 -2.65 -2.16
C THR A 131 3.31 -2.21 -0.77
N SER A 132 2.53 -1.14 -0.70
CA SER A 132 1.71 -0.79 0.46
C SER A 132 0.47 -0.01 0.01
N ASN A 133 -0.59 -0.08 0.80
CA ASN A 133 -1.82 0.67 0.53
C ASN A 133 -2.35 1.32 1.81
N HIS A 134 -2.55 2.63 1.77
CA HIS A 134 -3.06 3.39 2.91
C HIS A 134 -2.15 3.36 4.16
N VAL A 135 -0.83 3.37 3.97
CA VAL A 135 0.16 3.34 5.06
C VAL A 135 0.80 4.69 5.29
N LEU A 136 1.12 5.43 4.19
CA LEU A 136 1.97 6.63 4.28
C LEU A 136 1.37 7.73 5.16
N HIS A 137 0.06 7.84 5.24
CA HIS A 137 -0.60 8.87 6.05
C HIS A 137 -0.59 8.55 7.55
N HIS A 138 -0.34 7.32 7.97
CA HIS A 138 -0.15 6.96 9.38
C HIS A 138 1.23 7.37 9.91
N LEU A 139 2.22 7.53 9.03
CA LEU A 139 3.61 7.68 9.40
C LEU A 139 3.99 9.13 9.73
N ASP A 140 4.77 9.31 10.78
CA ASP A 140 5.52 10.53 11.00
C ASP A 140 6.73 10.63 10.04
N ALA A 141 7.53 11.67 10.17
CA ALA A 141 8.66 11.89 9.28
C ALA A 141 9.72 10.78 9.35
N ALA A 142 10.04 10.31 10.53
CA ALA A 142 11.08 9.28 10.74
C ALA A 142 10.60 7.91 10.23
N ALA A 143 9.37 7.53 10.57
CA ALA A 143 8.76 6.28 10.12
C ALA A 143 8.55 6.25 8.60
N PHE A 144 8.23 7.40 7.99
CA PHE A 144 8.15 7.51 6.53
C PHE A 144 9.51 7.23 5.86
N ASP A 145 10.59 7.86 6.35
CA ASP A 145 11.93 7.64 5.82
C ASP A 145 12.39 6.20 6.03
N ALA A 146 12.09 5.61 7.21
CA ALA A 146 12.38 4.22 7.50
C ALA A 146 11.65 3.26 6.56
N LEU A 147 10.36 3.48 6.30
CA LEU A 147 9.58 2.65 5.36
C LEU A 147 10.20 2.64 3.96
N LEU A 148 10.62 3.82 3.44
CA LEU A 148 11.24 3.90 2.12
C LEU A 148 12.61 3.23 2.10
N ALA A 149 13.41 3.35 3.17
CA ALA A 149 14.69 2.68 3.30
C ALA A 149 14.53 1.16 3.38
N ASP A 150 13.62 0.65 4.21
CA ASP A 150 13.31 -0.78 4.32
C ASP A 150 12.83 -1.34 2.97
N SER A 151 11.90 -0.61 2.31
CA SER A 151 11.39 -1.03 1.01
C SER A 151 12.50 -1.12 -0.05
N ALA A 152 13.45 -0.18 -0.04
CA ALA A 152 14.61 -0.20 -0.93
C ALA A 152 15.59 -1.33 -0.62
N ALA A 153 15.70 -1.71 0.67
CA ALA A 153 16.50 -2.85 1.10
C ALA A 153 15.83 -4.17 0.74
N LEU A 154 14.51 -4.26 0.88
CA LEU A 154 13.73 -5.48 0.66
C LEU A 154 13.52 -5.83 -0.81
N ALA A 155 13.43 -4.83 -1.70
CA ALA A 155 13.20 -5.09 -3.12
C ALA A 155 13.80 -4.00 -4.04
N PRO A 156 14.15 -4.37 -5.29
CA PRO A 156 14.59 -3.39 -6.28
C PRO A 156 13.45 -2.45 -6.73
N ARG A 157 12.19 -2.85 -6.56
CA ARG A 157 10.99 -2.08 -6.94
C ARG A 157 10.04 -1.92 -5.77
N ALA A 158 9.43 -0.74 -5.68
CA ALA A 158 8.40 -0.49 -4.67
C ALA A 158 7.30 0.43 -5.22
N ILE A 159 6.06 0.20 -4.76
CA ILE A 159 4.88 1.00 -5.09
C ILE A 159 4.06 1.21 -3.82
N HIS A 160 4.15 2.38 -3.24
CA HIS A 160 3.31 2.78 -2.11
C HIS A 160 2.15 3.62 -2.63
N SER A 161 0.93 3.16 -2.40
CA SER A 161 -0.29 3.83 -2.84
C SER A 161 -1.02 4.41 -1.65
N ASP A 162 -1.38 5.68 -1.72
CA ASP A 162 -2.14 6.33 -0.66
C ASP A 162 -3.19 7.31 -1.20
N ILE A 163 -4.04 7.82 -0.31
CA ILE A 163 -5.02 8.86 -0.63
C ILE A 163 -4.28 10.18 -0.83
N ALA A 164 -4.67 10.94 -1.85
CA ALA A 164 -4.24 12.32 -1.99
C ALA A 164 -5.17 13.23 -1.17
N ARG A 165 -4.62 14.03 -0.23
CA ARG A 165 -5.41 15.01 0.51
C ARG A 165 -6.04 16.03 -0.43
N GLY A 166 -7.37 16.21 -0.31
CA GLY A 166 -8.09 17.16 -1.15
C GLY A 166 -9.54 17.38 -0.72
N ARG A 167 -10.04 18.61 -0.98
CA ARG A 167 -11.41 19.00 -0.61
C ARG A 167 -12.46 18.16 -1.32
N LEU A 168 -12.23 17.85 -2.58
CA LEU A 168 -13.18 17.05 -3.38
C LEU A 168 -13.20 15.60 -2.90
N ALA A 169 -12.03 14.99 -2.61
CA ALA A 169 -11.96 13.67 -2.01
C ALA A 169 -12.74 13.59 -0.71
N TYR A 170 -12.57 14.57 0.18
CA TYR A 170 -13.26 14.64 1.46
C TYR A 170 -14.78 14.80 1.29
N ALA A 171 -15.22 15.71 0.39
CA ALA A 171 -16.64 15.99 0.15
C ALA A 171 -17.39 14.80 -0.45
N LEU A 172 -16.74 14.04 -1.33
CA LEU A 172 -17.34 12.87 -1.96
C LEU A 172 -17.30 11.64 -1.06
N TYR A 173 -16.22 11.45 -0.30
CA TYR A 173 -16.07 10.29 0.59
C TYR A 173 -17.12 10.30 1.72
N GLY A 174 -17.36 11.45 2.33
CA GLY A 174 -18.27 11.58 3.47
C GLY A 174 -19.66 10.96 3.24
N PRO A 175 -20.42 11.37 2.22
CA PRO A 175 -21.72 10.76 1.91
C PRO A 175 -21.61 9.30 1.46
N ALA A 176 -20.63 8.99 0.59
CA ALA A 176 -20.50 7.65 0.01
C ALA A 176 -20.17 6.58 1.07
N SER A 177 -19.26 6.88 2.00
CA SER A 177 -18.85 5.93 3.04
C SER A 177 -19.94 5.61 4.05
N ARG A 178 -20.90 6.52 4.30
CA ARG A 178 -22.04 6.27 5.19
C ARG A 178 -22.89 5.08 4.76
N LEU A 179 -22.95 4.80 3.47
CA LEU A 179 -23.74 3.68 2.93
C LEU A 179 -23.14 2.31 3.31
N VAL A 180 -21.83 2.24 3.49
CA VAL A 180 -21.11 0.99 3.76
C VAL A 180 -20.49 0.91 5.17
N ALA A 181 -20.60 1.98 5.97
CA ALA A 181 -19.86 2.13 7.23
C ALA A 181 -20.54 1.59 8.48
N ARG A 182 -21.82 1.12 8.41
CA ARG A 182 -22.59 0.76 9.62
C ARG A 182 -21.83 -0.18 10.55
N GLY A 183 -21.62 0.26 11.81
CA GLY A 183 -20.98 -0.52 12.86
C GLY A 183 -19.50 -0.85 12.55
N SER A 184 -18.81 0.04 11.83
CA SER A 184 -17.38 -0.04 11.54
C SER A 184 -16.77 1.36 11.60
N PHE A 185 -15.46 1.45 11.62
CA PHE A 185 -14.73 2.72 11.63
C PHE A 185 -14.56 3.35 10.22
N VAL A 186 -14.91 2.65 9.16
CA VAL A 186 -14.68 3.06 7.75
C VAL A 186 -15.07 4.52 7.47
N HIS A 187 -16.19 5.01 7.97
CA HIS A 187 -16.60 6.40 7.70
C HIS A 187 -15.72 7.41 8.42
N VAL A 188 -15.54 7.23 9.72
CA VAL A 188 -14.78 8.18 10.55
C VAL A 188 -13.31 8.15 10.17
N ASP A 189 -12.73 6.96 10.10
CA ASP A 189 -11.31 6.80 9.83
C ASP A 189 -10.97 7.21 8.40
N GLY A 190 -11.79 6.90 7.41
CA GLY A 190 -11.51 7.36 6.06
C GLY A 190 -11.53 8.90 5.90
N LEU A 191 -12.37 9.63 6.68
CA LEU A 191 -12.32 11.09 6.74
C LEU A 191 -11.06 11.58 7.47
N ARG A 192 -10.59 10.85 8.50
CA ARG A 192 -9.33 11.11 9.20
C ARG A 192 -8.14 10.82 8.29
N SER A 193 -8.15 9.69 7.57
CA SER A 193 -7.12 9.33 6.60
C SER A 193 -6.93 10.44 5.56
N ILE A 194 -8.03 10.99 4.98
CA ILE A 194 -7.92 12.10 4.02
C ILE A 194 -7.25 13.33 4.64
N ARG A 195 -7.56 13.68 5.89
CA ARG A 195 -6.96 14.82 6.60
C ARG A 195 -5.48 14.59 6.91
N ARG A 196 -5.10 13.36 7.22
CA ARG A 196 -3.74 12.92 7.53
C ARG A 196 -2.89 12.75 6.27
N SER A 197 -3.52 12.52 5.12
CA SER A 197 -2.83 12.20 3.87
C SER A 197 -1.99 13.35 3.34
N TRP A 198 -1.04 12.99 2.50
CA TRP A 198 -0.16 13.91 1.80
C TRP A 198 -0.80 14.45 0.52
N THR A 199 -0.41 15.62 0.10
CA THR A 199 -0.60 16.05 -1.29
C THR A 199 0.54 15.53 -2.17
N PRO A 200 0.34 15.39 -3.50
CA PRO A 200 1.43 15.01 -4.41
C PRO A 200 2.64 15.94 -4.33
N VAL A 201 2.42 17.23 -4.11
CA VAL A 201 3.49 18.24 -4.00
C VAL A 201 4.31 18.03 -2.73
N GLU A 202 3.66 17.83 -1.58
CA GLU A 202 4.36 17.56 -0.32
C GLU A 202 5.20 16.30 -0.40
N LEU A 203 4.67 15.22 -1.00
CA LEU A 203 5.43 13.98 -1.20
C LEU A 203 6.60 14.18 -2.16
N ALA A 204 6.42 14.92 -3.26
CA ALA A 204 7.50 15.18 -4.22
C ALA A 204 8.68 15.92 -3.60
N LEU A 205 8.42 16.78 -2.61
CA LEU A 205 9.46 17.48 -1.83
C LEU A 205 10.11 16.61 -0.75
N ARG A 206 9.47 15.49 -0.40
CA ARG A 206 9.87 14.62 0.72
C ARG A 206 10.62 13.38 0.29
N VAL A 207 10.27 12.77 -0.83
CA VAL A 207 10.87 11.50 -1.25
C VAL A 207 12.35 11.65 -1.61
N PRO A 208 13.21 10.68 -1.21
CA PRO A 208 14.62 10.75 -1.52
C PRO A 208 14.92 10.43 -2.99
N ALA A 209 16.17 10.65 -3.40
CA ALA A 209 16.64 10.28 -4.73
C ALA A 209 16.36 8.80 -5.05
N GLY A 210 16.00 8.51 -6.30
CA GLY A 210 15.58 7.17 -6.74
C GLY A 210 14.11 6.85 -6.52
N TRP A 211 13.36 7.72 -5.86
CA TRP A 211 11.91 7.65 -5.73
C TRP A 211 11.25 8.75 -6.54
N ARG A 212 10.05 8.51 -7.02
CA ARG A 212 9.22 9.50 -7.71
C ARG A 212 7.78 9.44 -7.24
N VAL A 213 7.09 10.54 -7.40
CA VAL A 213 5.68 10.68 -7.02
C VAL A 213 4.84 10.82 -8.26
N GLU A 214 3.77 10.06 -8.34
CA GLU A 214 2.84 10.06 -9.45
C GLU A 214 1.41 10.27 -8.94
N GLY A 215 0.64 11.11 -9.62
CA GLY A 215 -0.79 11.20 -9.40
C GLY A 215 -1.50 9.97 -9.98
N ALA A 216 -2.47 9.46 -9.26
CA ALA A 216 -3.34 8.37 -9.73
C ALA A 216 -4.81 8.71 -9.48
N VAL A 217 -5.69 8.24 -10.34
CA VAL A 217 -7.15 8.50 -10.25
C VAL A 217 -7.86 7.33 -9.57
N PRO A 218 -8.96 7.63 -8.86
CA PRO A 218 -9.36 8.94 -8.35
C PRO A 218 -8.69 9.23 -7.00
N PHE A 219 -8.23 10.49 -6.79
CA PHE A 219 -7.74 11.00 -5.50
C PHE A 219 -6.62 10.15 -4.85
N ARG A 220 -5.73 9.59 -5.67
CA ARG A 220 -4.64 8.74 -5.22
C ARG A 220 -3.29 9.35 -5.57
N VAL A 221 -2.29 8.98 -4.79
CA VAL A 221 -0.89 9.27 -5.04
C VAL A 221 -0.10 7.97 -4.94
N LEU A 222 0.87 7.81 -5.83
CA LEU A 222 1.81 6.69 -5.80
C LEU A 222 3.21 7.24 -5.53
N VAL A 223 3.91 6.62 -4.59
CA VAL A 223 5.35 6.79 -4.38
C VAL A 223 6.02 5.54 -4.94
N VAL A 224 6.82 5.71 -5.98
CA VAL A 224 7.31 4.61 -6.81
C VAL A 224 8.84 4.62 -6.84
N ARG A 225 9.43 3.44 -6.71
CA ARG A 225 10.84 3.16 -6.94
C ARG A 225 10.97 2.08 -7.98
N ASP A 226 11.72 2.36 -9.05
CA ASP A 226 12.18 1.35 -10.00
C ASP A 226 13.71 1.27 -9.93
N PRO A 227 14.32 0.12 -10.25
CA PRO A 227 15.75 0.06 -10.44
C PRO A 227 16.11 1.08 -11.52
N ALA A 228 17.19 1.82 -11.32
CA ALA A 228 17.74 2.66 -12.37
C ALA A 228 17.81 1.82 -13.65
N ALA A 229 17.24 2.31 -14.73
CA ALA A 229 17.46 1.72 -16.04
C ALA A 229 18.98 1.58 -16.16
N GLY A 230 19.45 0.33 -16.20
CA GLY A 230 20.88 0.02 -16.17
C GLY A 230 21.58 0.93 -17.16
N GLY A 231 22.55 1.72 -16.71
CA GLY A 231 23.33 2.56 -17.59
C GLY A 231 23.87 1.68 -18.72
N ALA A 232 23.31 1.85 -19.89
CA ALA A 232 24.00 1.48 -21.09
C ALA A 232 25.26 2.35 -21.08
N GLY A 233 26.36 1.76 -20.62
CA GLY A 233 27.67 2.36 -20.73
C GLY A 233 27.84 2.81 -22.19
N PRO A 234 28.46 3.95 -22.47
CA PRO A 234 28.71 4.37 -23.83
C PRO A 234 29.43 3.21 -24.55
N ALA A 235 28.77 2.67 -25.56
CA ALA A 235 29.39 1.75 -26.47
C ALA A 235 30.69 2.41 -26.93
N ASP A 236 31.82 1.81 -26.58
CA ASP A 236 33.13 2.15 -27.05
C ASP A 236 33.13 2.14 -28.60
N ARG A 237 32.98 3.30 -29.19
CA ARG A 237 33.18 3.51 -30.64
C ARG A 237 34.63 3.86 -30.88
N THR A 238 35.54 2.98 -30.50
CA THR A 238 36.93 2.98 -30.96
C THR A 238 37.24 1.66 -31.61
N GLY A 239 37.22 1.67 -32.94
CA GLY A 239 37.68 0.48 -33.67
C GLY A 239 37.40 0.54 -35.17
N ARG A 240 38.18 1.42 -35.87
CA ARG A 240 38.63 1.32 -37.25
C ARG A 240 37.62 0.90 -38.33
#